data_bbabde4106c219e9a163ddd72854d81a
#
_entry.id   bbabde4106c219e9a163ddd72854d81a
#
_cell.length_a   1.000
_cell.length_b   1.000
_cell.length_c   1.000
_cell.angle_alpha   90.00
_cell.angle_beta   90.00
_cell.angle_gamma   90.00
#
_symmetry.space_group_name_H-M   'P 1'
#
loop_
_entity.id
_entity.type
_entity.pdbx_description
1 polymer ?
#
loop_
_entity_poly.entity_id
_entity_poly.type
_entity_poly.pdbx_seq_one_letter_code
_entity_poly.pdbx_strand_id
1 'polypeptide(L)'
;MVPNLGERLMTERQEHQLKAVINAGELVTAHGDGPKTGEALSDLGIIKGGAVVYRDDTIVAVGPTEEMLSAYKPEQIVDADGRLVMPGFVDPHTHLVHMGSRHEEYECKIAGKSYADLHKVGGIRYTVGMTRAAGEDELYEKARRDLDIMLLYGTTTVEAKSGYGLNQETELKLLRVAKRQKESHPIELVSTFLGAHTVPEEFKDDKAGYVKLVRQMMAEAAPLAEFCDAWCDSLGFSVEECRDILNEAKKHGLKLKLHVEQTGWSGGGELAAEMQVASADHLDFLSRAGIEQMHQKGVVGVLLPGVTYHLMEFKKEIAVKDMIDGGLAIALATDYNPGTCRTQSMQAILEAACRLYRLTYAQAINAATINAAYALDRGKSHGSLHPGKRADIAIFNCTEHGILINNFGINHVHSVIKSGRMVVENGQLLHAAERARAGVGKG
;
A
#
# COMPACT_ATOMS: atom_id res chain seq x y z
N MET A 1 -30.85 12.39 -17.36
CA MET A 1 -31.65 11.46 -18.20
C MET A 1 -31.61 10.08 -17.53
N VAL A 2 -32.77 9.45 -17.27
CA VAL A 2 -32.83 8.10 -16.72
C VAL A 2 -32.53 7.15 -17.89
N PRO A 3 -31.56 6.19 -17.79
CA PRO A 3 -31.28 5.24 -18.86
C PRO A 3 -32.56 4.47 -19.21
N ASN A 4 -32.73 4.21 -20.49
CA ASN A 4 -33.90 3.49 -20.99
C ASN A 4 -33.82 2.01 -20.55
N LEU A 5 -34.95 1.30 -20.50
CA LEU A 5 -35.04 -0.10 -20.03
C LEU A 5 -34.11 -1.05 -20.80
N GLY A 6 -33.89 -0.79 -22.10
CA GLY A 6 -32.96 -1.57 -22.94
C GLY A 6 -31.49 -1.37 -22.57
N GLU A 7 -31.09 -0.15 -22.19
CA GLU A 7 -29.74 0.16 -21.71
C GLU A 7 -29.49 -0.44 -20.33
N ARG A 8 -30.49 -0.44 -19.43
CA ARG A 8 -30.40 -1.14 -18.14
C ARG A 8 -30.26 -2.65 -18.30
N LEU A 9 -31.05 -3.28 -19.17
CA LEU A 9 -30.98 -4.71 -19.43
C LEU A 9 -29.67 -5.12 -20.13
N MET A 10 -29.10 -4.26 -20.97
CA MET A 10 -27.77 -4.49 -21.56
C MET A 10 -26.66 -4.32 -20.50
N THR A 11 -26.73 -3.35 -19.62
CA THR A 11 -25.77 -3.15 -18.53
C THR A 11 -25.84 -4.31 -17.53
N GLU A 12 -27.04 -4.73 -17.12
CA GLU A 12 -27.24 -5.88 -16.22
C GLU A 12 -26.76 -7.20 -16.86
N ARG A 13 -26.97 -7.41 -18.18
CA ARG A 13 -26.42 -8.58 -18.88
C ARG A 13 -24.90 -8.58 -18.96
N GLN A 14 -24.25 -7.43 -19.09
CA GLN A 14 -22.79 -7.31 -19.12
C GLN A 14 -22.17 -7.52 -17.73
N GLU A 15 -22.87 -7.20 -16.65
CA GLU A 15 -22.39 -7.35 -15.26
C GLU A 15 -22.30 -8.81 -14.80
N HIS A 16 -23.03 -9.75 -15.41
CA HIS A 16 -23.02 -11.16 -14.99
C HIS A 16 -22.27 -12.12 -15.93
N GLN A 17 -21.58 -11.56 -16.94
CA GLN A 17 -20.84 -12.36 -17.91
C GLN A 17 -19.55 -12.91 -17.30
N LEU A 18 -19.24 -14.17 -17.65
CA LEU A 18 -17.94 -14.76 -17.36
C LEU A 18 -16.88 -14.14 -18.26
N LYS A 19 -15.81 -13.68 -17.65
CA LYS A 19 -14.63 -13.11 -18.29
C LYS A 19 -13.40 -13.95 -17.97
N ALA A 20 -12.39 -13.92 -18.83
CA ALA A 20 -11.14 -14.58 -18.54
C ALA A 20 -9.92 -13.78 -19.04
N VAL A 21 -8.81 -13.90 -18.31
CA VAL A 21 -7.46 -13.66 -18.80
C VAL A 21 -6.88 -15.03 -19.12
N ILE A 22 -6.35 -15.23 -20.33
CA ILE A 22 -5.85 -16.52 -20.81
C ILE A 22 -4.41 -16.41 -21.32
N ASN A 23 -3.79 -17.56 -21.58
CA ASN A 23 -2.47 -17.68 -22.20
C ASN A 23 -1.35 -16.91 -21.45
N ALA A 24 -1.41 -16.89 -20.11
CA ALA A 24 -0.31 -16.34 -19.34
C ALA A 24 0.96 -17.18 -19.52
N GLY A 25 2.09 -16.56 -19.84
CA GLY A 25 3.39 -17.26 -19.86
C GLY A 25 3.67 -17.86 -18.49
N GLU A 26 3.62 -17.02 -17.45
CA GLU A 26 3.49 -17.41 -16.06
C GLU A 26 2.24 -16.75 -15.47
N LEU A 27 1.33 -17.55 -14.91
CA LEU A 27 0.29 -17.08 -14.00
C LEU A 27 0.78 -17.26 -12.57
N VAL A 28 1.15 -16.18 -11.92
CA VAL A 28 1.50 -16.16 -10.50
C VAL A 28 0.21 -16.02 -9.70
N THR A 29 -0.16 -17.05 -8.94
CA THR A 29 -1.38 -16.99 -8.13
C THR A 29 -1.17 -16.33 -6.77
N ALA A 30 0.05 -16.41 -6.22
CA ALA A 30 0.40 -15.99 -4.86
C ALA A 30 -0.56 -16.59 -3.79
N HIS A 31 -1.18 -17.72 -4.08
CA HIS A 31 -2.20 -18.33 -3.21
C HIS A 31 -1.63 -18.78 -1.87
N GLY A 32 -2.41 -18.59 -0.80
CA GLY A 32 -2.16 -19.07 0.56
C GLY A 32 -3.38 -18.86 1.44
N ASP A 33 -3.56 -19.74 2.43
CA ASP A 33 -4.68 -19.67 3.39
C ASP A 33 -4.47 -18.60 4.47
N GLY A 34 -3.27 -18.04 4.54
CA GLY A 34 -2.83 -16.99 5.47
C GLY A 34 -1.70 -16.16 4.88
N PRO A 35 -1.11 -15.25 5.68
CA PRO A 35 0.13 -14.60 5.28
C PRO A 35 1.24 -15.65 5.15
N LYS A 36 2.09 -15.53 4.13
CA LYS A 36 3.17 -16.46 3.86
C LYS A 36 4.38 -16.16 4.73
N THR A 37 4.93 -17.19 5.38
CA THR A 37 6.08 -17.10 6.28
C THR A 37 7.11 -18.18 5.94
N GLY A 38 8.36 -18.03 6.37
CA GLY A 38 9.42 -19.02 6.20
C GLY A 38 9.53 -19.49 4.74
N GLU A 39 9.55 -20.80 4.52
CA GLU A 39 9.67 -21.39 3.18
C GLU A 39 8.47 -21.05 2.26
N ALA A 40 7.25 -20.96 2.82
CA ALA A 40 6.06 -20.63 2.04
C ALA A 40 6.13 -19.23 1.41
N LEU A 41 6.94 -18.32 1.97
CA LEU A 41 7.18 -16.99 1.38
C LEU A 41 7.83 -17.09 -0.01
N SER A 42 8.50 -18.21 -0.34
CA SER A 42 9.13 -18.45 -1.64
C SER A 42 8.22 -19.17 -2.65
N ASP A 43 7.01 -19.57 -2.26
CA ASP A 43 6.07 -20.24 -3.15
C ASP A 43 5.14 -19.22 -3.83
N LEU A 44 5.23 -19.09 -5.14
CA LEU A 44 4.38 -18.21 -5.95
C LEU A 44 3.12 -18.88 -6.48
N GLY A 45 3.01 -20.19 -6.42
CA GLY A 45 1.89 -20.94 -7.01
C GLY A 45 1.78 -20.70 -8.52
N ILE A 46 2.87 -20.89 -9.29
CA ILE A 46 2.94 -20.59 -10.72
C ILE A 46 2.20 -21.64 -11.55
N ILE A 47 1.36 -21.19 -12.47
CA ILE A 47 0.72 -22.01 -13.51
C ILE A 47 1.21 -21.51 -14.88
N LYS A 48 2.01 -22.31 -15.59
CA LYS A 48 2.45 -21.98 -16.97
C LYS A 48 1.30 -22.19 -17.96
N GLY A 49 1.13 -21.28 -18.92
CA GLY A 49 -0.02 -21.30 -19.83
C GLY A 49 -1.35 -21.14 -19.09
N GLY A 50 -1.34 -20.42 -17.97
CA GLY A 50 -2.48 -20.33 -17.07
C GLY A 50 -3.54 -19.32 -17.50
N ALA A 51 -4.72 -19.47 -16.89
CA ALA A 51 -5.85 -18.56 -17.05
C ALA A 51 -6.54 -18.25 -15.70
N VAL A 52 -7.15 -17.08 -15.63
CA VAL A 52 -8.03 -16.63 -14.54
C VAL A 52 -9.41 -16.40 -15.10
N VAL A 53 -10.40 -17.09 -14.58
CA VAL A 53 -11.82 -16.87 -14.89
C VAL A 53 -12.46 -16.08 -13.76
N TYR A 54 -13.19 -15.01 -14.09
CA TYR A 54 -13.84 -14.15 -13.10
C TYR A 54 -15.23 -13.71 -13.59
N ARG A 55 -16.07 -13.36 -12.62
CA ARG A 55 -17.40 -12.80 -12.86
C ARG A 55 -17.55 -11.58 -11.98
N ASP A 56 -18.04 -10.49 -12.55
CA ASP A 56 -18.14 -9.19 -11.86
C ASP A 56 -16.78 -8.81 -11.26
N ASP A 57 -16.68 -8.71 -9.95
CA ASP A 57 -15.45 -8.35 -9.23
C ASP A 57 -14.73 -9.57 -8.61
N THR A 58 -15.20 -10.79 -8.85
CA THR A 58 -14.78 -11.98 -8.10
C THR A 58 -14.18 -13.05 -9.03
N ILE A 59 -13.04 -13.60 -8.63
CA ILE A 59 -12.41 -14.75 -9.30
C ILE A 59 -13.25 -16.00 -9.05
N VAL A 60 -13.54 -16.72 -10.13
CA VAL A 60 -14.34 -17.97 -10.12
C VAL A 60 -13.41 -19.18 -10.16
N ALA A 61 -12.38 -19.14 -11.00
CA ALA A 61 -11.45 -20.26 -11.18
C ALA A 61 -10.08 -19.78 -11.67
N VAL A 62 -9.05 -20.56 -11.40
CA VAL A 62 -7.71 -20.45 -11.97
C VAL A 62 -7.19 -21.83 -12.36
N GLY A 63 -6.47 -21.94 -13.45
CA GLY A 63 -5.93 -23.21 -13.93
C GLY A 63 -5.28 -23.08 -15.30
N PRO A 64 -4.90 -24.20 -15.96
CA PRO A 64 -4.44 -24.21 -17.33
C PRO A 64 -5.50 -23.65 -18.28
N THR A 65 -5.08 -22.88 -19.29
CA THR A 65 -5.99 -22.17 -20.21
C THR A 65 -7.02 -23.10 -20.87
N GLU A 66 -6.59 -24.24 -21.40
CA GLU A 66 -7.50 -25.19 -22.11
C GLU A 66 -8.59 -25.74 -21.19
N GLU A 67 -8.22 -26.07 -19.94
CA GLU A 67 -9.16 -26.56 -18.94
C GLU A 67 -10.19 -25.48 -18.57
N MET A 68 -9.72 -24.25 -18.35
CA MET A 68 -10.58 -23.12 -17.99
C MET A 68 -11.54 -22.74 -19.10
N LEU A 69 -11.08 -22.70 -20.35
CA LEU A 69 -11.94 -22.40 -21.49
C LEU A 69 -13.01 -23.53 -21.74
N SER A 70 -12.62 -24.78 -21.58
CA SER A 70 -13.55 -25.91 -21.72
C SER A 70 -14.63 -25.93 -20.64
N ALA A 71 -14.23 -25.70 -19.39
CA ALA A 71 -15.14 -25.80 -18.24
C ALA A 71 -16.07 -24.59 -18.10
N TYR A 72 -15.60 -23.37 -18.37
CA TYR A 72 -16.30 -22.12 -18.02
C TYR A 72 -16.86 -21.36 -19.22
N LYS A 73 -16.32 -21.54 -20.43
CA LYS A 73 -16.76 -20.87 -21.69
C LYS A 73 -16.96 -19.35 -21.50
N PRO A 74 -15.93 -18.60 -21.13
CA PRO A 74 -16.06 -17.16 -20.88
C PRO A 74 -16.50 -16.40 -22.13
N GLU A 75 -17.34 -15.38 -21.94
CA GLU A 75 -17.92 -14.58 -23.02
C GLU A 75 -17.02 -13.41 -23.43
N GLN A 76 -16.15 -12.96 -22.50
CA GLN A 76 -15.13 -11.94 -22.76
C GLN A 76 -13.76 -12.49 -22.41
N ILE A 77 -12.81 -12.33 -23.33
CA ILE A 77 -11.45 -12.87 -23.18
C ILE A 77 -10.43 -11.77 -23.38
N VAL A 78 -9.49 -11.69 -22.45
CA VAL A 78 -8.25 -10.92 -22.56
C VAL A 78 -7.13 -11.94 -22.77
N ASP A 79 -6.49 -11.92 -23.94
CA ASP A 79 -5.34 -12.78 -24.22
C ASP A 79 -4.07 -12.11 -23.67
N ALA A 80 -3.42 -12.75 -22.72
CA ALA A 80 -2.14 -12.27 -22.17
C ALA A 80 -0.98 -12.48 -23.15
N ASP A 81 -1.15 -13.28 -24.21
CA ASP A 81 -0.16 -13.47 -25.27
C ASP A 81 1.24 -13.85 -24.72
N GLY A 82 1.28 -14.83 -23.81
CA GLY A 82 2.51 -15.30 -23.17
C GLY A 82 3.10 -14.35 -22.11
N ARG A 83 2.41 -13.26 -21.77
CA ARG A 83 2.88 -12.30 -20.74
C ARG A 83 2.70 -12.85 -19.33
N LEU A 84 3.48 -12.29 -18.40
CA LEU A 84 3.32 -12.51 -16.97
C LEU A 84 1.98 -11.94 -16.50
N VAL A 85 1.20 -12.76 -15.80
CA VAL A 85 -0.04 -12.38 -15.12
C VAL A 85 0.09 -12.66 -13.63
N MET A 86 -0.23 -11.69 -12.79
CA MET A 86 -0.15 -11.83 -11.34
C MET A 86 -1.19 -10.94 -10.64
N PRO A 87 -1.39 -11.10 -9.31
CA PRO A 87 -2.21 -10.17 -8.55
C PRO A 87 -1.68 -8.74 -8.70
N GLY A 88 -2.59 -7.76 -8.76
CA GLY A 88 -2.19 -6.37 -8.60
C GLY A 88 -1.48 -6.15 -7.28
N PHE A 89 -0.48 -5.26 -7.26
CA PHE A 89 0.25 -4.93 -6.05
C PHE A 89 -0.66 -4.30 -4.98
N VAL A 90 -0.30 -4.56 -3.73
CA VAL A 90 -0.88 -3.92 -2.55
C VAL A 90 0.22 -3.09 -1.90
N ASP A 91 -0.05 -1.81 -1.65
CA ASP A 91 0.87 -0.91 -0.95
C ASP A 91 0.32 -0.58 0.45
N PRO A 92 0.77 -1.28 1.50
CA PRO A 92 0.17 -1.22 2.82
C PRO A 92 0.70 -0.07 3.70
N HIS A 93 1.49 0.85 3.13
CA HIS A 93 2.02 2.00 3.87
C HIS A 93 2.32 3.17 2.93
N THR A 94 1.43 4.16 2.93
CA THR A 94 1.68 5.44 2.25
C THR A 94 1.14 6.61 3.05
N HIS A 95 1.74 7.79 2.86
CA HIS A 95 1.21 9.07 3.30
C HIS A 95 0.66 9.84 2.09
N LEU A 96 -0.29 9.23 1.39
CA LEU A 96 -0.81 9.68 0.09
C LEU A 96 -1.25 11.14 0.08
N VAL A 97 -2.01 11.54 1.12
CA VAL A 97 -2.63 12.86 1.16
C VAL A 97 -1.72 13.86 1.87
N HIS A 98 -0.96 14.61 1.09
CA HIS A 98 -0.07 15.68 1.56
C HIS A 98 0.12 16.73 0.49
N MET A 99 0.65 17.89 0.85
CA MET A 99 1.08 18.94 -0.09
C MET A 99 2.56 19.26 0.07
N GLY A 100 3.17 19.79 -0.99
CA GLY A 100 4.57 20.17 -1.02
C GLY A 100 5.52 19.04 -1.44
N SER A 101 6.78 19.41 -1.61
CA SER A 101 7.89 18.51 -1.95
C SER A 101 9.13 18.94 -1.18
N ARG A 102 9.88 17.98 -0.65
CA ARG A 102 11.11 18.21 0.13
C ARG A 102 12.37 17.96 -0.72
N HIS A 103 12.30 18.24 -2.02
CA HIS A 103 13.41 18.02 -2.94
C HIS A 103 14.65 18.86 -2.61
N GLU A 104 14.49 20.09 -2.08
CA GLU A 104 15.60 20.94 -1.65
C GLU A 104 16.33 20.34 -0.42
N GLU A 105 15.56 19.74 0.51
CA GLU A 105 16.14 19.00 1.63
C GLU A 105 16.93 17.78 1.15
N TYR A 106 16.41 17.07 0.17
CA TYR A 106 17.08 15.92 -0.42
C TYR A 106 18.37 16.32 -1.13
N GLU A 107 18.37 17.41 -1.89
CA GLU A 107 19.58 17.96 -2.50
C GLU A 107 20.64 18.34 -1.44
N CYS A 108 20.22 18.92 -0.32
CA CYS A 108 21.12 19.20 0.80
C CYS A 108 21.73 17.92 1.40
N LYS A 109 20.95 16.84 1.52
CA LYS A 109 21.46 15.53 1.96
C LYS A 109 22.50 14.95 1.00
N ILE A 110 22.22 14.97 -0.30
CA ILE A 110 23.16 14.52 -1.35
C ILE A 110 24.47 15.31 -1.27
N ALA A 111 24.38 16.62 -1.05
CA ALA A 111 25.55 17.50 -0.91
C ALA A 111 26.31 17.33 0.42
N GLY A 112 25.89 16.41 1.30
CA GLY A 112 26.53 16.16 2.59
C GLY A 112 26.41 17.32 3.59
N LYS A 113 25.40 18.18 3.44
CA LYS A 113 25.15 19.30 4.37
C LYS A 113 24.74 18.80 5.75
N SER A 114 25.05 19.61 6.75
CA SER A 114 24.79 19.27 8.14
C SER A 114 23.28 19.20 8.45
N TYR A 115 22.93 18.49 9.52
CA TYR A 115 21.55 18.44 10.06
C TYR A 115 21.00 19.85 10.36
N ALA A 116 21.86 20.78 10.82
CA ALA A 116 21.47 22.18 11.06
C ALA A 116 21.08 22.92 9.77
N ASP A 117 21.71 22.58 8.64
CA ASP A 117 21.33 23.14 7.34
C ASP A 117 20.02 22.53 6.81
N LEU A 118 19.77 21.24 7.08
CA LEU A 118 18.50 20.58 6.77
C LEU A 118 17.33 21.19 7.55
N HIS A 119 17.55 21.57 8.81
CA HIS A 119 16.53 22.27 9.61
C HIS A 119 16.11 23.62 9.01
N LYS A 120 16.99 24.31 8.28
CA LYS A 120 16.65 25.58 7.61
C LYS A 120 15.69 25.39 6.43
N VAL A 121 15.69 24.23 5.80
CA VAL A 121 14.77 23.86 4.69
C VAL A 121 13.42 23.31 5.21
N GLY A 122 13.27 23.10 6.53
CA GLY A 122 11.98 22.92 7.21
C GLY A 122 11.54 21.49 7.53
N GLY A 123 12.13 20.44 6.94
CA GLY A 123 11.80 19.04 7.27
C GLY A 123 10.30 18.72 7.20
N ILE A 124 9.83 17.88 8.13
CA ILE A 124 8.40 17.50 8.23
C ILE A 124 7.50 18.73 8.50
N ARG A 125 8.01 19.76 9.21
CA ARG A 125 7.26 20.99 9.49
C ARG A 125 6.90 21.76 8.24
N TYR A 126 7.77 21.77 7.22
CA TYR A 126 7.47 22.34 5.90
C TYR A 126 6.27 21.63 5.27
N THR A 127 6.27 20.30 5.25
CA THR A 127 5.15 19.52 4.73
C THR A 127 3.85 19.79 5.48
N VAL A 128 3.91 19.84 6.82
CA VAL A 128 2.75 20.18 7.67
C VAL A 128 2.21 21.57 7.32
N GLY A 129 3.07 22.58 7.20
CA GLY A 129 2.68 23.94 6.82
C GLY A 129 1.99 24.00 5.46
N MET A 130 2.58 23.37 4.43
CA MET A 130 2.00 23.29 3.09
C MET A 130 0.67 22.55 3.06
N THR A 131 0.55 21.46 3.82
CA THR A 131 -0.67 20.64 3.88
C THR A 131 -1.80 21.34 4.62
N ARG A 132 -1.49 22.06 5.69
CA ARG A 132 -2.46 22.89 6.42
C ARG A 132 -3.01 24.01 5.54
N ALA A 133 -2.14 24.66 4.77
CA ALA A 133 -2.50 25.78 3.88
C ALA A 133 -3.30 25.37 2.65
N ALA A 134 -3.13 24.13 2.17
CA ALA A 134 -3.79 23.63 0.97
C ALA A 134 -5.29 23.41 1.19
N GLY A 135 -6.09 23.77 0.17
CA GLY A 135 -7.52 23.47 0.11
C GLY A 135 -7.79 21.96 -0.04
N GLU A 136 -8.99 21.54 0.34
CA GLU A 136 -9.39 20.13 0.25
C GLU A 136 -9.39 19.62 -1.20
N ASP A 137 -9.81 20.47 -2.17
CA ASP A 137 -9.81 20.11 -3.58
C ASP A 137 -8.40 20.03 -4.18
N GLU A 138 -7.46 20.87 -3.74
CA GLU A 138 -6.05 20.79 -4.16
C GLU A 138 -5.41 19.49 -3.69
N LEU A 139 -5.64 19.11 -2.43
CA LEU A 139 -5.20 17.84 -1.86
C LEU A 139 -5.82 16.65 -2.60
N TYR A 140 -7.12 16.73 -2.92
CA TYR A 140 -7.84 15.72 -3.67
C TYR A 140 -7.23 15.52 -5.07
N GLU A 141 -7.03 16.58 -5.84
CA GLU A 141 -6.48 16.50 -7.19
C GLU A 141 -5.03 16.02 -7.20
N LYS A 142 -4.22 16.40 -6.20
CA LYS A 142 -2.86 15.88 -6.05
C LYS A 142 -2.89 14.38 -5.73
N ALA A 143 -3.67 13.94 -4.75
CA ALA A 143 -3.79 12.54 -4.36
C ALA A 143 -4.32 11.67 -5.51
N ARG A 144 -5.28 12.18 -6.30
CA ARG A 144 -5.80 11.49 -7.49
C ARG A 144 -4.69 11.24 -8.52
N ARG A 145 -3.86 12.25 -8.84
CA ARG A 145 -2.72 12.06 -9.77
C ARG A 145 -1.72 11.04 -9.25
N ASP A 146 -1.48 11.01 -7.95
CA ASP A 146 -0.59 10.02 -7.34
C ASP A 146 -1.16 8.60 -7.45
N LEU A 147 -2.46 8.43 -7.21
CA LEU A 147 -3.14 7.16 -7.40
C LEU A 147 -3.15 6.72 -8.87
N ASP A 148 -3.35 7.65 -9.82
CA ASP A 148 -3.24 7.39 -11.26
C ASP A 148 -1.86 6.79 -11.60
N ILE A 149 -0.78 7.35 -11.04
CA ILE A 149 0.59 6.84 -11.22
C ILE A 149 0.73 5.45 -10.58
N MET A 150 0.29 5.27 -9.33
CA MET A 150 0.34 3.97 -8.65
C MET A 150 -0.38 2.88 -9.46
N LEU A 151 -1.54 3.20 -10.03
CA LEU A 151 -2.32 2.30 -10.87
C LEU A 151 -1.57 1.94 -12.16
N LEU A 152 -0.92 2.91 -12.81
CA LEU A 152 -0.07 2.69 -13.98
C LEU A 152 1.15 1.81 -13.67
N TYR A 153 1.58 1.71 -12.42
CA TYR A 153 2.64 0.81 -11.97
C TYR A 153 2.11 -0.53 -11.42
N GLY A 154 0.79 -0.79 -11.56
CA GLY A 154 0.18 -2.08 -11.24
C GLY A 154 -0.33 -2.21 -9.80
N THR A 155 -0.36 -1.13 -9.02
CA THR A 155 -0.91 -1.14 -7.66
C THR A 155 -2.43 -1.01 -7.71
N THR A 156 -3.13 -1.92 -7.04
CA THR A 156 -4.60 -2.00 -7.04
C THR A 156 -5.23 -1.73 -5.69
N THR A 157 -4.43 -1.76 -4.62
CA THR A 157 -4.85 -1.48 -3.24
C THR A 157 -3.79 -0.65 -2.55
N VAL A 158 -4.18 0.44 -1.87
CA VAL A 158 -3.29 1.41 -1.24
C VAL A 158 -3.82 1.81 0.13
N GLU A 159 -2.95 1.88 1.13
CA GLU A 159 -3.24 2.56 2.37
C GLU A 159 -2.99 4.07 2.23
N ALA A 160 -3.84 4.89 2.83
CA ALA A 160 -3.66 6.34 2.94
C ALA A 160 -3.67 6.76 4.41
N LYS A 161 -2.48 7.01 4.97
CA LYS A 161 -2.32 7.55 6.32
C LYS A 161 -2.48 9.08 6.29
N SER A 162 -3.16 9.65 7.27
CA SER A 162 -3.07 11.08 7.59
C SER A 162 -1.71 11.42 8.21
N GLY A 163 -1.58 12.40 9.10
CA GLY A 163 -0.35 12.63 9.86
C GLY A 163 0.51 13.80 9.38
N TYR A 164 0.03 14.57 8.41
CA TYR A 164 0.61 15.85 8.02
C TYR A 164 -0.27 17.06 8.37
N GLY A 165 -1.35 16.83 9.12
CA GLY A 165 -2.17 17.90 9.68
C GLY A 165 -1.70 18.28 11.08
N LEU A 166 -1.54 17.31 11.95
CA LEU A 166 -1.13 17.43 13.36
C LEU A 166 -2.01 18.39 14.16
N ASN A 167 -3.23 18.62 13.69
CA ASN A 167 -4.32 19.29 14.38
C ASN A 167 -5.65 18.72 13.91
N GLN A 168 -6.72 18.91 14.67
CA GLN A 168 -8.02 18.30 14.39
C GLN A 168 -8.56 18.64 13.01
N GLU A 169 -8.59 19.92 12.65
CA GLU A 169 -9.14 20.39 11.40
C GLU A 169 -8.49 19.74 10.18
N THR A 170 -7.14 19.73 10.16
CA THR A 170 -6.41 19.25 9.00
C THR A 170 -6.34 17.73 8.95
N GLU A 171 -6.18 17.03 10.09
CA GLU A 171 -6.23 15.55 10.12
C GLU A 171 -7.57 15.04 9.56
N LEU A 172 -8.69 15.64 9.97
CA LEU A 172 -10.01 15.30 9.45
C LEU A 172 -10.15 15.66 7.97
N LYS A 173 -9.56 16.79 7.54
CA LYS A 173 -9.50 17.17 6.10
C LYS A 173 -8.79 16.10 5.27
N LEU A 174 -7.63 15.59 5.74
CA LEU A 174 -6.89 14.52 5.04
C LEU A 174 -7.72 13.25 4.93
N LEU A 175 -8.39 12.84 6.01
CA LEU A 175 -9.27 11.66 6.01
C LEU A 175 -10.49 11.84 5.08
N ARG A 176 -11.10 13.04 5.02
CA ARG A 176 -12.17 13.32 4.06
C ARG A 176 -11.70 13.23 2.61
N VAL A 177 -10.50 13.74 2.31
CA VAL A 177 -9.88 13.58 0.98
C VAL A 177 -9.67 12.12 0.63
N ALA A 178 -9.13 11.32 1.56
CA ALA A 178 -8.97 9.87 1.37
C ALA A 178 -10.33 9.18 1.11
N LYS A 179 -11.37 9.54 1.86
CA LYS A 179 -12.73 9.01 1.64
C LYS A 179 -13.27 9.38 0.24
N ARG A 180 -13.11 10.64 -0.20
CA ARG A 180 -13.50 11.06 -1.55
C ARG A 180 -12.77 10.28 -2.64
N GLN A 181 -11.46 9.99 -2.45
CA GLN A 181 -10.71 9.14 -3.38
C GLN A 181 -11.25 7.71 -3.41
N LYS A 182 -11.54 7.11 -2.26
CA LYS A 182 -12.13 5.77 -2.14
C LYS A 182 -13.44 5.65 -2.93
N GLU A 183 -14.25 6.72 -3.00
CA GLU A 183 -15.54 6.74 -3.68
C GLU A 183 -15.41 7.01 -5.20
N SER A 184 -14.29 7.58 -5.66
CA SER A 184 -14.15 8.09 -7.04
C SER A 184 -13.00 7.51 -7.85
N HIS A 185 -12.03 6.84 -7.22
CA HIS A 185 -10.87 6.25 -7.88
C HIS A 185 -10.99 4.72 -7.94
N PRO A 186 -10.52 4.04 -9.01
CA PRO A 186 -10.59 2.58 -9.12
C PRO A 186 -9.82 1.82 -8.05
N ILE A 187 -8.68 2.36 -7.58
CA ILE A 187 -7.86 1.73 -6.54
C ILE A 187 -8.66 1.57 -5.25
N GLU A 188 -8.59 0.40 -4.63
CA GLU A 188 -9.09 0.19 -3.26
C GLU A 188 -8.24 1.01 -2.29
N LEU A 189 -8.86 1.96 -1.59
CA LEU A 189 -8.18 2.81 -0.63
C LEU A 189 -8.57 2.43 0.80
N VAL A 190 -7.55 2.23 1.66
CA VAL A 190 -7.70 1.95 3.09
C VAL A 190 -7.20 3.17 3.87
N SER A 191 -8.10 3.83 4.63
CA SER A 191 -7.78 5.06 5.37
C SER A 191 -7.25 4.74 6.77
N THR A 192 -6.16 5.40 7.17
CA THR A 192 -5.55 5.28 8.49
C THR A 192 -5.40 6.66 9.14
N PHE A 193 -5.91 6.82 10.35
CA PHE A 193 -5.68 8.00 11.18
C PHE A 193 -4.30 7.93 11.83
N LEU A 194 -3.44 8.91 11.58
CA LEU A 194 -2.08 9.01 12.13
C LEU A 194 -1.85 10.39 12.79
N GLY A 195 -2.72 10.83 13.68
CA GLY A 195 -2.50 12.06 14.45
C GLY A 195 -1.22 12.01 15.31
N ALA A 196 -0.78 10.82 15.70
CA ALA A 196 0.45 10.60 16.43
C ALA A 196 1.66 10.33 15.51
N HIS A 197 1.83 11.13 14.45
CA HIS A 197 2.98 11.04 13.55
C HIS A 197 4.21 11.78 14.10
N THR A 198 4.03 12.99 14.62
CA THR A 198 5.06 13.75 15.34
C THR A 198 4.37 14.81 16.19
N VAL A 199 5.14 15.44 17.11
CA VAL A 199 4.64 16.57 17.90
C VAL A 199 4.78 17.85 17.10
N PRO A 200 3.69 18.60 16.83
CA PRO A 200 3.76 19.84 16.09
C PRO A 200 4.38 20.98 16.93
N GLU A 201 4.83 22.04 16.25
CA GLU A 201 5.57 23.14 16.88
C GLU A 201 4.82 23.80 18.04
N GLU A 202 3.50 23.94 17.91
CA GLU A 202 2.63 24.54 18.93
C GLU A 202 2.55 23.73 20.23
N PHE A 203 2.94 22.44 20.18
CA PHE A 203 2.98 21.53 21.33
C PHE A 203 4.39 21.07 21.70
N LYS A 204 5.45 21.68 21.16
CA LYS A 204 6.84 21.24 21.40
C LYS A 204 7.23 21.14 22.88
N ASP A 205 6.65 22.00 23.72
CA ASP A 205 6.87 22.04 25.15
C ASP A 205 5.72 21.40 25.97
N ASP A 206 4.69 20.87 25.33
CA ASP A 206 3.54 20.20 25.95
C ASP A 206 3.13 18.93 25.18
N LYS A 207 4.04 17.96 25.11
CA LYS A 207 3.77 16.68 24.44
C LYS A 207 2.57 15.94 25.04
N ALA A 208 2.38 16.01 26.36
CA ALA A 208 1.25 15.38 27.04
C ALA A 208 -0.09 15.99 26.61
N GLY A 209 -0.15 17.31 26.45
CA GLY A 209 -1.30 18.01 25.87
C GLY A 209 -1.59 17.56 24.44
N TYR A 210 -0.54 17.33 23.64
CA TYR A 210 -0.71 16.82 22.29
C TYR A 210 -1.26 15.38 22.25
N VAL A 211 -0.73 14.47 23.07
CA VAL A 211 -1.26 13.11 23.21
C VAL A 211 -2.74 13.12 23.59
N LYS A 212 -3.13 14.02 24.50
CA LYS A 212 -4.54 14.21 24.89
C LYS A 212 -5.36 14.68 23.68
N LEU A 213 -4.87 15.63 22.89
CA LEU A 213 -5.54 16.12 21.69
C LEU A 213 -5.72 14.99 20.64
N VAL A 214 -4.67 14.19 20.39
CA VAL A 214 -4.75 13.04 19.48
C VAL A 214 -5.86 12.08 19.91
N ARG A 215 -5.97 11.75 21.20
CA ARG A 215 -7.05 10.91 21.72
C ARG A 215 -8.43 11.54 21.56
N GLN A 216 -8.55 12.84 21.70
CA GLN A 216 -9.82 13.55 21.51
C GLN A 216 -10.28 13.56 20.05
N MET A 217 -9.34 13.61 19.09
CA MET A 217 -9.66 13.55 17.65
C MET A 217 -10.29 12.21 17.23
N MET A 218 -10.08 11.11 18.01
CA MET A 218 -10.54 9.76 17.63
C MET A 218 -12.04 9.69 17.35
N ALA A 219 -12.85 10.39 18.11
CA ALA A 219 -14.31 10.36 17.97
C ALA A 219 -14.76 10.83 16.57
N GLU A 220 -14.09 11.83 16.01
CA GLU A 220 -14.40 12.37 14.68
C GLU A 220 -13.61 11.67 13.56
N ALA A 221 -12.44 11.13 13.86
CA ALA A 221 -11.61 10.40 12.89
C ALA A 221 -12.15 8.99 12.61
N ALA A 222 -12.67 8.29 13.60
CA ALA A 222 -13.12 6.91 13.47
C ALA A 222 -14.19 6.66 12.38
N PRO A 223 -15.16 7.55 12.12
CA PRO A 223 -16.09 7.38 10.99
C PRO A 223 -15.44 7.55 9.61
N LEU A 224 -14.20 8.05 9.53
CA LEU A 224 -13.46 8.35 8.30
C LEU A 224 -12.28 7.41 8.06
N ALA A 225 -11.86 6.65 9.07
CA ALA A 225 -10.71 5.77 9.03
C ALA A 225 -11.06 4.33 9.39
N GLU A 226 -10.29 3.37 8.89
CA GLU A 226 -10.39 1.95 9.27
C GLU A 226 -9.36 1.59 10.34
N PHE A 227 -8.22 2.29 10.32
CA PHE A 227 -7.09 2.06 11.21
C PHE A 227 -6.71 3.32 11.98
N CYS A 228 -6.07 3.11 13.12
CA CYS A 228 -5.27 4.11 13.81
C CYS A 228 -3.82 3.63 13.89
N ASP A 229 -2.90 4.57 13.67
CA ASP A 229 -1.46 4.35 13.71
C ASP A 229 -0.79 5.38 14.63
N ALA A 230 0.39 5.06 15.15
CA ALA A 230 1.22 5.94 15.94
C ALA A 230 2.71 5.66 15.68
N TRP A 231 3.56 6.67 15.77
CA TRP A 231 5.01 6.51 15.62
C TRP A 231 5.67 6.24 16.95
N CYS A 232 5.90 4.98 17.27
CA CYS A 232 6.58 4.49 18.47
C CYS A 232 8.09 4.46 18.24
N ASP A 233 8.77 5.55 18.53
CA ASP A 233 10.20 5.71 18.30
C ASP A 233 10.77 6.76 19.26
N SER A 234 12.09 6.78 19.44
CA SER A 234 12.77 7.75 20.28
C SER A 234 12.55 9.22 19.87
N LEU A 235 12.31 9.45 18.56
CA LEU A 235 11.98 10.75 18.00
C LEU A 235 10.47 11.02 17.90
N GLY A 236 9.67 10.01 18.13
CA GLY A 236 8.22 10.05 18.11
C GLY A 236 7.57 10.00 19.49
N PHE A 237 6.79 8.98 19.73
CA PHE A 237 6.06 8.75 20.97
C PHE A 237 6.62 7.54 21.71
N SER A 238 6.57 7.57 23.05
CA SER A 238 7.00 6.44 23.89
C SER A 238 6.02 5.27 23.78
N VAL A 239 6.46 4.10 24.23
CA VAL A 239 5.61 2.88 24.29
C VAL A 239 4.32 3.17 25.09
N GLU A 240 4.40 3.87 26.22
CA GLU A 240 3.24 4.20 27.05
C GLU A 240 2.28 5.17 26.35
N GLU A 241 2.81 6.22 25.70
CA GLU A 241 2.00 7.17 24.94
C GLU A 241 1.30 6.48 23.76
N CYS A 242 2.01 5.62 23.02
CA CYS A 242 1.43 4.84 21.92
C CYS A 242 0.36 3.86 22.45
N ARG A 243 0.63 3.17 23.56
CA ARG A 243 -0.37 2.27 24.20
C ARG A 243 -1.65 3.02 24.55
N ASP A 244 -1.55 4.21 25.13
CA ASP A 244 -2.71 5.04 25.49
C ASP A 244 -3.50 5.48 24.25
N ILE A 245 -2.82 5.91 23.19
CA ILE A 245 -3.44 6.29 21.90
C ILE A 245 -4.16 5.09 21.27
N LEU A 246 -3.50 3.94 21.18
CA LEU A 246 -4.06 2.74 20.58
C LEU A 246 -5.23 2.15 21.40
N ASN A 247 -5.17 2.25 22.73
CA ASN A 247 -6.31 1.87 23.58
C ASN A 247 -7.52 2.78 23.35
N GLU A 248 -7.31 4.08 23.12
CA GLU A 248 -8.40 4.98 22.75
C GLU A 248 -8.98 4.60 21.38
N ALA A 249 -8.12 4.31 20.39
CA ALA A 249 -8.53 3.87 19.06
C ALA A 249 -9.42 2.60 19.10
N LYS A 250 -9.06 1.61 19.94
CA LYS A 250 -9.88 0.40 20.17
C LYS A 250 -11.29 0.73 20.67
N LYS A 251 -11.46 1.71 21.57
CA LYS A 251 -12.77 2.10 22.07
C LYS A 251 -13.69 2.66 20.99
N HIS A 252 -13.09 3.26 19.95
CA HIS A 252 -13.79 3.79 18.78
C HIS A 252 -13.91 2.77 17.62
N GLY A 253 -13.49 1.51 17.83
CA GLY A 253 -13.62 0.43 16.83
C GLY A 253 -12.59 0.46 15.71
N LEU A 254 -11.54 1.28 15.81
CA LEU A 254 -10.46 1.31 14.85
C LEU A 254 -9.54 0.09 15.04
N LYS A 255 -9.09 -0.48 13.92
CA LYS A 255 -7.98 -1.44 13.89
C LYS A 255 -6.67 -0.70 14.09
N LEU A 256 -5.63 -1.43 14.46
CA LEU A 256 -4.39 -0.82 14.91
C LEU A 256 -3.23 -1.13 13.96
N LYS A 257 -2.33 -0.15 13.80
CA LYS A 257 -1.01 -0.26 13.18
C LYS A 257 0.01 0.50 14.03
N LEU A 258 1.30 0.31 13.78
CA LEU A 258 2.37 1.05 14.43
C LEU A 258 3.54 1.27 13.47
N HIS A 259 4.11 2.50 13.43
CA HIS A 259 5.48 2.73 12.99
C HIS A 259 6.39 2.41 14.17
N VAL A 260 7.37 1.55 14.00
CA VAL A 260 8.25 1.11 15.08
C VAL A 260 9.69 0.94 14.63
N GLU A 261 10.63 1.19 15.54
CA GLU A 261 12.04 0.79 15.39
C GLU A 261 12.71 1.37 14.12
N GLN A 262 12.33 2.57 13.70
CA GLN A 262 12.85 3.23 12.49
C GLN A 262 14.23 3.83 12.71
N THR A 263 14.41 4.53 13.85
CA THR A 263 15.63 5.28 14.16
C THR A 263 16.49 4.61 15.24
N GLY A 264 15.92 3.65 15.96
CA GLY A 264 16.55 2.89 17.02
C GLY A 264 15.56 1.93 17.67
N TRP A 265 16.05 1.03 18.50
CA TRP A 265 15.19 0.17 19.31
C TRP A 265 14.41 1.01 20.33
N SER A 266 13.11 0.81 20.38
CA SER A 266 12.21 1.55 21.26
C SER A 266 11.31 0.66 22.12
N GLY A 267 11.23 -0.65 21.86
CA GLY A 267 10.24 -1.57 22.43
C GLY A 267 8.90 -1.53 21.68
N GLY A 268 8.87 -0.88 20.52
CA GLY A 268 7.67 -0.76 19.68
C GLY A 268 7.23 -2.09 19.08
N GLY A 269 8.16 -2.98 18.72
CA GLY A 269 7.85 -4.32 18.21
C GLY A 269 7.13 -5.18 19.24
N GLU A 270 7.59 -5.14 20.49
CA GLU A 270 6.93 -5.82 21.63
C GLU A 270 5.55 -5.22 21.90
N LEU A 271 5.39 -3.88 21.83
CA LEU A 271 4.09 -3.22 21.95
C LEU A 271 3.16 -3.63 20.81
N ALA A 272 3.66 -3.73 19.58
CA ALA A 272 2.87 -4.18 18.43
C ALA A 272 2.29 -5.58 18.65
N ALA A 273 3.08 -6.50 19.20
CA ALA A 273 2.64 -7.83 19.59
C ALA A 273 1.63 -7.81 20.74
N GLU A 274 1.89 -7.03 21.79
CA GLU A 274 0.98 -6.85 22.94
C GLU A 274 -0.40 -6.37 22.49
N MET A 275 -0.41 -5.34 21.65
CA MET A 275 -1.63 -4.70 21.17
C MET A 275 -2.31 -5.47 20.04
N GLN A 276 -1.66 -6.52 19.49
CA GLN A 276 -2.12 -7.32 18.34
C GLN A 276 -2.50 -6.42 17.16
N VAL A 277 -1.57 -5.54 16.77
CA VAL A 277 -1.78 -4.66 15.62
C VAL A 277 -1.82 -5.47 14.31
N ALA A 278 -2.48 -4.97 13.28
CA ALA A 278 -2.52 -5.62 11.97
C ALA A 278 -1.12 -5.64 11.32
N SER A 279 -0.41 -4.51 11.41
CA SER A 279 0.99 -4.44 11.00
C SER A 279 1.82 -3.52 11.89
N ALA A 280 3.11 -3.82 11.95
CA ALA A 280 4.16 -2.96 12.49
C ALA A 280 5.13 -2.63 11.36
N ASP A 281 5.37 -1.35 11.15
CA ASP A 281 5.98 -0.83 9.94
C ASP A 281 7.37 -0.23 10.25
N HIS A 282 8.34 -0.25 9.32
CA HIS A 282 9.78 0.03 9.37
C HIS A 282 10.63 -1.15 9.85
N LEU A 283 10.71 -1.42 11.15
CA LEU A 283 11.39 -2.58 11.74
C LEU A 283 12.92 -2.59 11.59
N ASP A 284 13.53 -1.46 11.30
CA ASP A 284 14.95 -1.36 10.99
C ASP A 284 15.87 -1.81 12.14
N PHE A 285 15.39 -1.65 13.39
CA PHE A 285 16.09 -2.05 14.61
C PHE A 285 15.29 -3.06 15.46
N LEU A 286 14.39 -3.85 14.81
CA LEU A 286 13.55 -4.81 15.52
C LEU A 286 14.38 -5.82 16.30
N SER A 287 14.06 -5.99 17.57
CA SER A 287 14.71 -6.96 18.44
C SER A 287 14.33 -8.41 18.09
N ARG A 288 15.17 -9.36 18.46
CA ARG A 288 14.83 -10.79 18.32
C ARG A 288 13.58 -11.17 19.11
N ALA A 289 13.40 -10.58 20.30
CA ALA A 289 12.19 -10.75 21.10
C ALA A 289 10.96 -10.18 20.40
N GLY A 290 11.09 -9.01 19.77
CA GLY A 290 10.03 -8.41 18.95
C GLY A 290 9.62 -9.30 17.78
N ILE A 291 10.61 -9.87 17.04
CA ILE A 291 10.34 -10.85 15.95
C ILE A 291 9.49 -12.01 16.45
N GLU A 292 9.93 -12.65 17.54
CA GLU A 292 9.26 -13.83 18.11
C GLU A 292 7.84 -13.50 18.59
N GLN A 293 7.67 -12.39 19.31
CA GLN A 293 6.37 -11.99 19.85
C GLN A 293 5.40 -11.58 18.74
N MET A 294 5.85 -10.81 17.74
CA MET A 294 5.04 -10.43 16.60
C MET A 294 4.59 -11.65 15.79
N HIS A 295 5.50 -12.61 15.53
CA HIS A 295 5.16 -13.88 14.89
C HIS A 295 4.07 -14.63 15.66
N GLN A 296 4.23 -14.83 16.98
CA GLN A 296 3.27 -15.54 17.82
C GLN A 296 1.88 -14.89 17.85
N LYS A 297 1.81 -13.57 17.63
CA LYS A 297 0.56 -12.80 17.62
C LYS A 297 -0.01 -12.58 16.21
N GLY A 298 0.66 -13.06 15.15
CA GLY A 298 0.21 -12.92 13.78
C GLY A 298 0.31 -11.48 13.24
N VAL A 299 1.14 -10.63 13.83
CA VAL A 299 1.41 -9.28 13.35
C VAL A 299 2.24 -9.36 12.07
N VAL A 300 1.86 -8.60 11.03
CA VAL A 300 2.64 -8.51 9.79
C VAL A 300 3.70 -7.42 9.93
N GLY A 301 4.95 -7.74 9.61
CA GLY A 301 6.04 -6.77 9.55
C GLY A 301 6.12 -6.10 8.18
N VAL A 302 5.99 -4.77 8.09
CA VAL A 302 6.09 -4.04 6.83
C VAL A 302 7.46 -3.40 6.68
N LEU A 303 8.22 -3.82 5.68
CA LEU A 303 9.55 -3.32 5.36
C LEU A 303 9.49 -2.24 4.28
N LEU A 304 10.32 -1.22 4.41
CA LEU A 304 10.30 0.00 3.60
C LEU A 304 11.64 0.24 2.87
N PRO A 305 12.04 -0.63 1.92
CA PRO A 305 13.35 -0.55 1.28
C PRO A 305 13.53 0.73 0.45
N GLY A 306 12.44 1.38 0.04
CA GLY A 306 12.47 2.67 -0.61
C GLY A 306 13.01 3.79 0.27
N VAL A 307 12.74 3.73 1.58
CA VAL A 307 13.29 4.67 2.59
C VAL A 307 14.79 4.50 2.70
N THR A 308 15.26 3.28 2.92
CA THR A 308 16.70 2.94 2.98
C THR A 308 17.45 3.43 1.74
N TYR A 309 16.87 3.21 0.55
CA TYR A 309 17.43 3.67 -0.72
C TYR A 309 17.46 5.20 -0.82
N HIS A 310 16.33 5.86 -0.59
CA HIS A 310 16.19 7.32 -0.74
C HIS A 310 17.03 8.09 0.26
N LEU A 311 17.14 7.60 1.49
CA LEU A 311 17.98 8.20 2.52
C LEU A 311 19.46 7.84 2.40
N MET A 312 19.83 6.99 1.43
CA MET A 312 21.21 6.51 1.20
C MET A 312 21.79 5.77 2.42
N GLU A 313 20.95 5.06 3.17
CA GLU A 313 21.34 4.31 4.37
C GLU A 313 21.89 2.90 4.02
N PHE A 314 22.75 2.82 3.01
CA PHE A 314 23.25 1.55 2.45
C PHE A 314 24.11 0.71 3.41
N LYS A 315 24.53 1.28 4.53
CA LYS A 315 25.29 0.59 5.58
C LYS A 315 24.40 0.09 6.73
N LYS A 316 23.10 0.39 6.69
CA LYS A 316 22.15 -0.05 7.72
C LYS A 316 21.88 -1.54 7.54
N GLU A 317 22.20 -2.32 8.55
CA GLU A 317 21.95 -3.76 8.57
C GLU A 317 20.60 -4.02 9.21
N ILE A 318 19.60 -4.31 8.38
CA ILE A 318 18.25 -4.67 8.83
C ILE A 318 18.18 -6.20 8.88
N ALA A 319 17.72 -6.77 9.99
CA ALA A 319 17.72 -8.19 10.27
C ALA A 319 16.61 -8.97 9.50
N VAL A 320 16.44 -8.69 8.19
CA VAL A 320 15.38 -9.29 7.38
C VAL A 320 15.46 -10.81 7.34
N LYS A 321 16.68 -11.36 7.26
CA LYS A 321 16.86 -12.82 7.31
C LYS A 321 16.35 -13.40 8.62
N ASP A 322 16.68 -12.77 9.76
CA ASP A 322 16.23 -13.25 11.08
C ASP A 322 14.71 -13.16 11.23
N MET A 323 14.07 -12.14 10.62
CA MET A 323 12.59 -12.03 10.58
C MET A 323 11.98 -13.21 9.82
N ILE A 324 12.51 -13.56 8.64
CA ILE A 324 12.02 -14.68 7.83
C ILE A 324 12.25 -16.02 8.56
N ASP A 325 13.47 -16.25 9.06
CA ASP A 325 13.84 -17.47 9.77
C ASP A 325 13.05 -17.61 11.09
N GLY A 326 12.72 -16.50 11.75
CA GLY A 326 11.85 -16.45 12.92
C GLY A 326 10.36 -16.61 12.62
N GLY A 327 10.00 -16.80 11.35
CA GLY A 327 8.61 -17.04 10.92
C GLY A 327 7.72 -15.81 10.88
N LEU A 328 8.28 -14.60 11.00
CA LEU A 328 7.51 -13.37 10.87
C LEU A 328 7.01 -13.20 9.43
N ALA A 329 5.72 -12.95 9.27
CA ALA A 329 5.16 -12.57 7.99
C ALA A 329 5.66 -11.17 7.61
N ILE A 330 6.39 -11.05 6.51
CA ILE A 330 6.89 -9.76 6.02
C ILE A 330 6.10 -9.29 4.81
N ALA A 331 5.83 -7.99 4.75
CA ALA A 331 5.25 -7.28 3.61
C ALA A 331 6.20 -6.16 3.16
N LEU A 332 6.00 -5.66 1.96
CA LEU A 332 6.72 -4.53 1.38
C LEU A 332 5.77 -3.38 1.10
N ALA A 333 6.23 -2.15 1.30
CA ALA A 333 5.48 -0.93 0.97
C ALA A 333 6.41 0.18 0.46
N THR A 334 5.81 1.20 -0.15
CA THR A 334 6.57 2.35 -0.67
C THR A 334 6.99 3.31 0.42
N ASP A 335 6.21 3.47 1.46
CA ASP A 335 6.25 4.66 2.34
C ASP A 335 6.20 5.95 1.51
N TYR A 336 5.32 5.98 0.48
CA TYR A 336 5.21 7.16 -0.38
C TYR A 336 4.88 8.40 0.45
N ASN A 337 5.85 9.32 0.55
CA ASN A 337 5.74 10.56 1.30
C ASN A 337 6.69 11.64 0.74
N PRO A 338 6.58 12.92 1.13
CA PRO A 338 7.40 13.99 0.55
C PRO A 338 8.87 14.00 0.97
N GLY A 339 9.26 13.26 2.02
CA GLY A 339 10.56 13.40 2.67
C GLY A 339 11.50 12.23 2.61
N THR A 340 10.99 11.03 2.82
CA THR A 340 11.81 9.83 3.01
C THR A 340 11.69 8.81 1.88
N CYS A 341 10.61 8.86 1.09
CA CYS A 341 10.49 8.03 -0.11
C CYS A 341 9.50 8.65 -1.11
N ARG A 342 9.98 8.96 -2.32
CA ARG A 342 9.17 9.64 -3.35
C ARG A 342 8.67 8.72 -4.46
N THR A 343 8.92 7.42 -4.38
CA THR A 343 8.42 6.49 -5.41
C THR A 343 6.99 6.04 -5.12
N GLN A 344 6.18 5.97 -6.19
CA GLN A 344 4.85 5.38 -6.22
C GLN A 344 4.86 3.98 -6.86
N SER A 345 6.05 3.47 -7.17
CA SER A 345 6.25 2.23 -7.93
C SER A 345 6.57 1.06 -7.00
N MET A 346 5.62 0.16 -6.82
CA MET A 346 5.89 -1.12 -6.16
C MET A 346 6.91 -1.97 -6.91
N GLN A 347 7.06 -1.80 -8.24
CA GLN A 347 8.13 -2.46 -9.00
C GLN A 347 9.51 -2.00 -8.50
N ALA A 348 9.71 -0.70 -8.27
CA ALA A 348 10.96 -0.17 -7.70
C ALA A 348 11.19 -0.67 -6.26
N ILE A 349 10.12 -0.87 -5.49
CA ILE A 349 10.21 -1.44 -4.13
C ILE A 349 10.66 -2.90 -4.16
N LEU A 350 10.13 -3.71 -5.09
CA LEU A 350 10.60 -5.09 -5.30
C LEU A 350 12.10 -5.13 -5.62
N GLU A 351 12.54 -4.26 -6.53
CA GLU A 351 13.96 -4.15 -6.91
C GLU A 351 14.85 -3.77 -5.72
N ALA A 352 14.44 -2.74 -4.97
CA ALA A 352 15.16 -2.29 -3.78
C ALA A 352 15.23 -3.39 -2.71
N ALA A 353 14.12 -4.09 -2.43
CA ALA A 353 14.07 -5.19 -1.48
C ALA A 353 15.01 -6.34 -1.86
N CYS A 354 15.05 -6.74 -3.13
CA CYS A 354 15.95 -7.77 -3.60
C CYS A 354 17.43 -7.35 -3.47
N ARG A 355 17.77 -6.10 -3.74
CA ARG A 355 19.16 -5.62 -3.71
C ARG A 355 19.65 -5.27 -2.32
N LEU A 356 18.83 -4.62 -1.52
CA LEU A 356 19.20 -4.12 -0.19
C LEU A 356 18.99 -5.19 0.89
N TYR A 357 17.85 -5.91 0.83
CA TYR A 357 17.43 -6.85 1.87
C TYR A 357 17.67 -8.31 1.48
N ARG A 358 18.22 -8.57 0.29
CA ARG A 358 18.54 -9.92 -0.20
C ARG A 358 17.33 -10.85 -0.32
N LEU A 359 16.12 -10.30 -0.49
CA LEU A 359 14.95 -11.12 -0.79
C LEU A 359 15.09 -11.78 -2.16
N THR A 360 14.63 -13.02 -2.29
CA THR A 360 14.42 -13.64 -3.60
C THR A 360 13.26 -12.96 -4.32
N TYR A 361 13.17 -13.09 -5.64
CA TYR A 361 12.08 -12.53 -6.42
C TYR A 361 10.71 -13.01 -5.93
N ALA A 362 10.61 -14.31 -5.62
CA ALA A 362 9.39 -14.90 -5.10
C ALA A 362 8.97 -14.32 -3.73
N GLN A 363 9.93 -14.16 -2.82
CA GLN A 363 9.69 -13.55 -1.51
C GLN A 363 9.21 -12.10 -1.65
N ALA A 364 9.86 -11.32 -2.51
CA ALA A 364 9.48 -9.93 -2.75
C ALA A 364 8.05 -9.80 -3.33
N ILE A 365 7.66 -10.66 -4.30
CA ILE A 365 6.33 -10.68 -4.89
C ILE A 365 5.27 -11.04 -3.85
N ASN A 366 5.45 -12.11 -3.07
CA ASN A 366 4.51 -12.48 -2.03
C ASN A 366 4.38 -11.39 -0.95
N ALA A 367 5.51 -10.74 -0.61
CA ALA A 367 5.52 -9.61 0.33
C ALA A 367 4.78 -8.36 -0.20
N ALA A 368 4.76 -8.13 -1.52
CA ALA A 368 4.07 -7.00 -2.16
C ALA A 368 2.63 -7.31 -2.63
N THR A 369 2.15 -8.52 -2.39
CA THR A 369 0.82 -8.98 -2.80
C THR A 369 0.06 -9.56 -1.60
N ILE A 370 0.11 -10.88 -1.38
CA ILE A 370 -0.69 -11.53 -0.34
C ILE A 370 -0.36 -11.02 1.07
N ASN A 371 0.92 -10.91 1.45
CA ASN A 371 1.29 -10.46 2.79
C ASN A 371 0.92 -8.98 3.00
N ALA A 372 1.14 -8.13 1.99
CA ALA A 372 0.71 -6.73 2.02
C ALA A 372 -0.81 -6.59 2.19
N ALA A 373 -1.59 -7.48 1.57
CA ALA A 373 -3.04 -7.51 1.77
C ALA A 373 -3.41 -7.90 3.21
N TYR A 374 -2.67 -8.82 3.84
CA TYR A 374 -2.88 -9.15 5.26
C TYR A 374 -2.52 -7.99 6.19
N ALA A 375 -1.49 -7.19 5.88
CA ALA A 375 -1.15 -5.98 6.63
C ALA A 375 -2.28 -4.93 6.65
N LEU A 376 -3.21 -5.01 5.69
CA LEU A 376 -4.41 -4.16 5.60
C LEU A 376 -5.72 -4.87 6.00
N ASP A 377 -5.64 -6.05 6.58
CA ASP A 377 -6.81 -6.90 6.86
C ASP A 377 -7.68 -7.16 5.61
N ARG A 378 -7.02 -7.29 4.45
CA ARG A 378 -7.63 -7.58 3.14
C ARG A 378 -7.17 -8.95 2.60
N GLY A 379 -6.32 -9.69 3.30
CA GLY A 379 -5.73 -10.93 2.81
C GLY A 379 -6.74 -12.00 2.40
N LYS A 380 -7.94 -12.02 3.00
CA LYS A 380 -9.02 -12.94 2.62
C LYS A 380 -9.69 -12.59 1.30
N SER A 381 -9.56 -11.35 0.81
CA SER A 381 -10.24 -10.86 -0.39
C SER A 381 -9.32 -10.32 -1.48
N HIS A 382 -8.07 -9.94 -1.17
CA HIS A 382 -7.12 -9.31 -2.08
C HIS A 382 -5.76 -10.02 -2.06
N GLY A 383 -4.83 -9.61 -2.93
CA GLY A 383 -3.42 -9.97 -2.91
C GLY A 383 -3.08 -11.35 -3.43
N SER A 384 -4.04 -12.13 -3.94
CA SER A 384 -3.77 -13.39 -4.65
C SER A 384 -4.88 -13.72 -5.66
N LEU A 385 -4.54 -14.47 -6.71
CA LEU A 385 -5.50 -14.96 -7.70
C LEU A 385 -6.03 -16.32 -7.25
N HIS A 386 -7.14 -16.30 -6.54
CA HIS A 386 -7.78 -17.51 -5.99
C HIS A 386 -9.31 -17.36 -6.04
N PRO A 387 -10.06 -18.45 -6.28
CA PRO A 387 -11.53 -18.42 -6.25
C PRO A 387 -12.08 -17.77 -4.98
N GLY A 388 -13.06 -16.88 -5.16
CA GLY A 388 -13.69 -16.10 -4.10
C GLY A 388 -12.98 -14.78 -3.74
N LYS A 389 -11.77 -14.51 -4.25
CA LYS A 389 -11.08 -13.23 -4.10
C LYS A 389 -11.42 -12.24 -5.22
N ARG A 390 -11.06 -10.98 -5.01
CA ARG A 390 -11.24 -9.90 -5.98
C ARG A 390 -10.45 -10.16 -7.26
N ALA A 391 -11.06 -9.87 -8.38
CA ALA A 391 -10.40 -9.90 -9.69
C ALA A 391 -9.55 -8.62 -9.87
N ASP A 392 -8.46 -8.54 -9.12
CA ASP A 392 -7.43 -7.52 -9.17
C ASP A 392 -6.20 -8.13 -9.84
N ILE A 393 -6.07 -7.94 -11.16
CA ILE A 393 -5.12 -8.66 -12.00
C ILE A 393 -4.22 -7.66 -12.71
N ALA A 394 -2.90 -7.87 -12.68
CA ALA A 394 -1.93 -7.10 -13.45
C ALA A 394 -1.27 -8.00 -14.52
N ILE A 395 -1.16 -7.50 -15.74
CA ILE A 395 -0.50 -8.13 -16.88
C ILE A 395 0.73 -7.29 -17.21
N PHE A 396 1.91 -7.93 -17.32
CA PHE A 396 3.19 -7.24 -17.50
C PHE A 396 3.84 -7.60 -18.84
N ASN A 397 4.52 -6.64 -19.47
CA ASN A 397 5.29 -6.78 -20.71
C ASN A 397 6.61 -7.57 -20.51
N CYS A 398 6.50 -8.71 -19.86
CA CYS A 398 7.57 -9.71 -19.71
C CYS A 398 6.90 -11.08 -19.58
N THR A 399 7.64 -12.16 -19.79
CA THR A 399 7.11 -13.53 -19.79
C THR A 399 7.22 -14.22 -18.44
N GLU A 400 8.12 -13.75 -17.57
CA GLU A 400 8.47 -14.39 -16.29
C GLU A 400 8.65 -13.35 -15.20
N HIS A 401 8.31 -13.72 -13.96
CA HIS A 401 8.41 -12.85 -12.79
C HIS A 401 9.84 -12.35 -12.49
N GLY A 402 10.84 -13.15 -12.83
CA GLY A 402 12.24 -12.75 -12.64
C GLY A 402 12.64 -11.57 -13.54
N ILE A 403 12.10 -11.49 -14.77
CA ILE A 403 12.36 -10.38 -15.70
C ILE A 403 11.78 -9.09 -15.14
N LEU A 404 10.58 -9.14 -14.57
CA LEU A 404 9.92 -7.98 -13.96
C LEU A 404 10.82 -7.25 -12.95
N ILE A 405 11.56 -8.00 -12.12
CA ILE A 405 12.39 -7.43 -11.05
C ILE A 405 13.83 -7.18 -11.50
N ASN A 406 14.35 -8.00 -12.44
CA ASN A 406 15.71 -7.85 -12.90
C ASN A 406 15.91 -6.62 -13.77
N ASN A 407 14.94 -6.25 -14.59
CA ASN A 407 14.97 -5.09 -15.48
C ASN A 407 14.55 -3.82 -14.73
N PHE A 408 15.45 -3.32 -13.89
CA PHE A 408 15.15 -2.19 -13.00
C PHE A 408 14.93 -0.86 -13.75
N GLY A 409 14.11 -0.01 -13.16
CA GLY A 409 13.83 1.33 -13.68
C GLY A 409 12.84 1.36 -14.85
N ILE A 410 12.27 0.22 -15.23
CA ILE A 410 11.29 0.10 -16.33
C ILE A 410 9.91 -0.20 -15.75
N ASN A 411 8.89 0.49 -16.25
CA ASN A 411 7.52 0.11 -15.99
C ASN A 411 7.08 -0.99 -16.95
N HIS A 412 6.85 -2.17 -16.41
CA HIS A 412 6.44 -3.36 -17.17
C HIS A 412 4.92 -3.52 -17.31
N VAL A 413 4.09 -2.65 -16.75
CA VAL A 413 2.64 -2.81 -16.82
C VAL A 413 2.14 -2.70 -18.26
N HIS A 414 1.48 -3.75 -18.74
CA HIS A 414 0.69 -3.76 -19.96
C HIS A 414 -0.76 -3.38 -19.67
N SER A 415 -1.42 -4.12 -18.77
CA SER A 415 -2.82 -3.89 -18.42
C SER A 415 -3.09 -4.17 -16.94
N VAL A 416 -4.10 -3.50 -16.40
CA VAL A 416 -4.59 -3.73 -15.04
C VAL A 416 -6.11 -3.91 -15.08
N ILE A 417 -6.57 -4.98 -14.48
CA ILE A 417 -7.98 -5.24 -14.18
C ILE A 417 -8.16 -5.01 -12.68
N LYS A 418 -9.04 -4.09 -12.32
CA LYS A 418 -9.41 -3.79 -10.93
C LYS A 418 -10.87 -4.10 -10.70
N SER A 419 -11.15 -4.99 -9.73
CA SER A 419 -12.50 -5.45 -9.43
C SER A 419 -13.25 -5.90 -10.69
N GLY A 420 -12.56 -6.70 -11.53
CA GLY A 420 -13.11 -7.27 -12.79
C GLY A 420 -13.31 -6.28 -13.93
N ARG A 421 -12.84 -5.02 -13.80
CA ARG A 421 -12.92 -4.00 -14.86
C ARG A 421 -11.53 -3.63 -15.36
N MET A 422 -11.32 -3.59 -16.67
CA MET A 422 -10.08 -3.05 -17.24
C MET A 422 -9.98 -1.57 -16.91
N VAL A 423 -8.89 -1.16 -16.26
CA VAL A 423 -8.64 0.24 -15.83
C VAL A 423 -7.35 0.81 -16.41
N VAL A 424 -6.42 -0.06 -16.79
CA VAL A 424 -5.23 0.27 -17.58
C VAL A 424 -5.17 -0.70 -18.75
N GLU A 425 -4.97 -0.19 -19.95
CA GLU A 425 -4.78 -0.98 -21.16
C GLU A 425 -3.65 -0.40 -21.99
N ASN A 426 -2.72 -1.27 -22.45
CA ASN A 426 -1.53 -0.85 -23.20
C ASN A 426 -0.73 0.29 -22.52
N GLY A 427 -0.64 0.23 -21.18
CA GLY A 427 0.05 1.24 -20.37
C GLY A 427 -0.68 2.58 -20.24
N GLN A 428 -1.97 2.66 -20.60
CA GLN A 428 -2.77 3.88 -20.54
C GLN A 428 -3.99 3.73 -19.63
N LEU A 429 -4.30 4.77 -18.88
CA LEU A 429 -5.48 4.83 -18.02
C LEU A 429 -6.77 4.98 -18.83
N LEU A 430 -7.70 4.06 -18.69
CA LEU A 430 -9.00 4.11 -19.40
C LEU A 430 -9.95 5.14 -18.77
N HIS A 431 -10.01 5.25 -17.47
CA HIS A 431 -10.88 6.22 -16.78
C HIS A 431 -10.52 7.70 -17.06
N ALA A 432 -9.24 8.00 -17.36
CA ALA A 432 -8.83 9.34 -17.79
C ALA A 432 -9.41 9.71 -19.16
N ALA A 433 -9.52 8.73 -20.08
CA ALA A 433 -10.12 8.93 -21.39
C ALA A 433 -11.65 9.16 -21.31
N GLU A 434 -12.33 8.47 -20.39
CA GLU A 434 -13.77 8.68 -20.15
C GLU A 434 -14.06 10.07 -19.58
N ARG A 435 -13.25 10.56 -18.64
CA ARG A 435 -13.36 11.93 -18.08
C ARG A 435 -13.11 12.99 -19.15
N ALA A 436 -12.12 12.79 -20.00
CA ALA A 436 -11.85 13.73 -21.10
C ALA A 436 -13.02 13.81 -22.10
N ARG A 437 -13.69 12.68 -22.38
CA ARG A 437 -14.90 12.63 -23.21
C ARG A 437 -16.14 13.25 -22.54
N ALA A 438 -16.23 13.15 -21.21
CA ALA A 438 -17.33 13.73 -20.44
C ALA A 438 -17.20 15.24 -20.19
N GLY A 439 -16.14 15.89 -20.68
CA GLY A 439 -15.96 17.35 -20.55
C GLY A 439 -15.59 17.84 -19.16
N VAL A 440 -15.25 16.96 -18.23
CA VAL A 440 -14.85 17.28 -16.87
C VAL A 440 -13.35 17.48 -16.84
N GLY A 441 -12.86 18.65 -17.27
CA GLY A 441 -11.42 18.89 -17.30
C GLY A 441 -10.98 20.20 -17.96
N LYS A 442 -11.87 21.20 -17.96
CA LYS A 442 -11.50 22.58 -18.28
C LYS A 442 -12.15 23.51 -17.24
N GLY A 443 -11.44 23.70 -16.15
CA GLY A 443 -11.70 24.70 -15.14
C GLY A 443 -10.38 25.02 -14.47
#